data_cb5724cb2d0cdd5a41ef53ad311322ac
#
_entry.id   cb5724cb2d0cdd5a41ef53ad311322ac
#
_cell.length_a   1.000
_cell.length_b   1.000
_cell.length_c   1.000
_cell.angle_alpha   90.00
_cell.angle_beta   90.00
_cell.angle_gamma   90.00
#
_symmetry.space_group_name_H-M   'P 1'
#
loop_
_entity.id
_entity.type
_entity.pdbx_description
1 polymer ?
#
loop_
_entity_poly.entity_id
_entity_poly.type
_entity_poly.pdbx_seq_one_letter_code
_entity_poly.pdbx_strand_id
1 'polypeptide(L)'
;MRQQARIDTVDHEVGQSHARDISKGPDMIARVSDHPMDQEKLAMLAFMNEPITIRIATSTDKNAEQVFELIIGGRHEMFRRGETKTVKRYFVDRLARLKVTTYGQKEVLNSEGAKQYVYPPHTGIKYDFSVTDDANPLGVSWLKAVLAERG
;
A
#
# COMPACT_ATOMS: atom_id res chain seq x y z
N MET A 1 68.52 47.77 -13.78
CA MET A 1 68.45 46.45 -13.12
C MET A 1 67.02 46.08 -12.86
N ARG A 2 66.49 45.13 -13.61
CA ARG A 2 65.12 44.64 -13.41
C ARG A 2 65.22 43.37 -12.51
N GLN A 3 64.68 43.45 -11.29
CA GLN A 3 64.51 42.29 -10.45
C GLN A 3 63.32 41.45 -11.03
N GLN A 4 63.66 40.25 -11.46
CA GLN A 4 62.66 39.23 -11.78
C GLN A 4 62.11 38.63 -10.49
N ALA A 5 60.87 38.84 -10.21
CA ALA A 5 60.18 38.13 -9.15
C ALA A 5 60.10 36.63 -9.52
N ARG A 6 60.75 35.80 -8.70
CA ARG A 6 60.55 34.36 -8.74
C ARG A 6 59.13 34.05 -8.30
N ILE A 7 58.38 33.51 -9.18
CA ILE A 7 57.09 32.86 -8.84
C ILE A 7 57.47 31.49 -8.28
N ASP A 8 57.37 31.35 -6.97
CA ASP A 8 57.39 30.06 -6.31
C ASP A 8 56.15 29.29 -6.79
N THR A 9 56.36 28.38 -7.72
CA THR A 9 55.37 27.35 -8.05
C THR A 9 55.28 26.46 -6.81
N VAL A 10 54.27 26.75 -5.99
CA VAL A 10 53.84 25.80 -4.97
C VAL A 10 53.32 24.59 -5.78
N ASP A 11 54.08 23.52 -5.75
CA ASP A 11 53.63 22.23 -6.21
C ASP A 11 52.35 21.88 -5.43
N HIS A 12 51.22 22.18 -6.04
CA HIS A 12 49.98 21.53 -5.64
C HIS A 12 50.20 20.05 -5.96
N GLU A 13 50.62 19.29 -4.97
CA GLU A 13 50.39 17.87 -4.95
C GLU A 13 48.88 17.70 -5.14
N VAL A 14 48.51 17.45 -6.39
CA VAL A 14 47.19 16.95 -6.73
C VAL A 14 47.02 15.72 -5.88
N GLY A 15 46.18 15.88 -4.84
CA GLY A 15 46.01 14.89 -3.82
C GLY A 15 45.88 13.53 -4.46
N GLN A 16 46.74 12.64 -3.99
CA GLN A 16 46.54 11.22 -4.24
C GLN A 16 45.11 10.94 -3.88
N SER A 17 44.29 10.75 -4.91
CA SER A 17 42.99 10.19 -4.74
C SER A 17 43.21 8.87 -4.02
N HIS A 18 42.98 8.87 -2.70
CA HIS A 18 42.77 7.62 -2.00
C HIS A 18 41.59 6.98 -2.69
N ALA A 19 41.87 6.23 -3.76
CA ALA A 19 40.91 5.28 -4.28
C ALA A 19 40.55 4.44 -3.06
N ARG A 20 39.40 4.74 -2.45
CA ARG A 20 38.85 3.92 -1.41
C ARG A 20 38.70 2.55 -2.07
N ASP A 21 39.52 1.62 -1.56
CA ASP A 21 39.44 0.23 -1.96
C ASP A 21 38.00 -0.24 -1.69
N ILE A 22 37.18 -0.22 -2.73
CA ILE A 22 35.77 -0.61 -2.69
C ILE A 22 35.65 -2.08 -2.29
N SER A 23 36.75 -2.85 -2.42
CA SER A 23 36.82 -4.25 -1.96
C SER A 23 36.84 -4.40 -0.45
N LYS A 24 37.13 -3.33 0.29
CA LYS A 24 37.11 -3.26 1.76
C LYS A 24 36.02 -2.35 2.32
N GLY A 25 35.03 -2.03 1.53
CA GLY A 25 33.80 -1.46 2.07
C GLY A 25 33.27 -2.39 3.15
N PRO A 26 32.72 -1.87 4.29
CA PRO A 26 32.14 -2.73 5.30
C PRO A 26 31.17 -3.65 4.56
N ASP A 27 31.34 -4.96 4.77
CA ASP A 27 30.49 -5.99 4.23
C ASP A 27 29.02 -5.68 4.58
N MET A 28 28.38 -4.83 3.77
CA MET A 28 26.95 -4.51 3.88
C MET A 28 26.10 -5.75 3.58
N ILE A 29 26.73 -6.78 3.02
CA ILE A 29 26.10 -8.07 2.70
C ILE A 29 26.07 -8.99 3.93
N ALA A 30 26.98 -8.80 4.91
CA ALA A 30 27.06 -9.66 6.09
C ALA A 30 26.09 -9.32 7.22
N ARG A 31 25.13 -8.42 6.99
CA ARG A 31 24.07 -8.10 7.96
C ARG A 31 22.68 -8.49 7.48
N VAL A 32 22.57 -9.58 6.75
CA VAL A 32 21.31 -10.33 6.76
C VAL A 32 21.29 -11.01 8.12
N SER A 33 20.67 -10.36 9.08
CA SER A 33 20.51 -10.94 10.40
C SER A 33 19.65 -12.21 10.25
N ASP A 34 20.18 -13.34 10.63
CA ASP A 34 19.46 -14.61 10.77
C ASP A 34 18.47 -14.55 11.95
N HIS A 35 17.81 -13.41 12.14
CA HIS A 35 16.79 -13.29 13.17
C HIS A 35 15.50 -14.01 12.73
N PRO A 36 14.90 -14.85 13.57
CA PRO A 36 13.63 -15.53 13.27
C PRO A 36 12.51 -14.57 12.78
N MET A 37 12.52 -13.33 13.28
CA MET A 37 11.60 -12.28 12.85
C MET A 37 11.72 -11.90 11.36
N ASP A 38 12.89 -12.09 10.77
CA ASP A 38 13.09 -11.78 9.35
C ASP A 38 12.47 -12.83 8.45
N GLN A 39 12.44 -14.09 8.90
CA GLN A 39 11.79 -15.17 8.18
C GLN A 39 10.27 -15.04 8.17
N GLU A 40 9.66 -14.65 9.28
CA GLU A 40 8.22 -14.38 9.34
C GLU A 40 7.82 -13.20 8.45
N LYS A 41 8.61 -12.14 8.46
CA LYS A 41 8.40 -11.00 7.58
C LYS A 41 8.52 -11.38 6.10
N LEU A 42 9.51 -12.19 5.76
CA LEU A 42 9.70 -12.68 4.40
C LEU A 42 8.53 -13.56 3.96
N ALA A 43 8.05 -14.45 4.83
CA ALA A 43 6.88 -15.29 4.57
C ALA A 43 5.61 -14.42 4.36
N MET A 44 5.40 -13.40 5.21
CA MET A 44 4.29 -12.47 5.06
C MET A 44 4.39 -11.68 3.75
N LEU A 45 5.58 -11.18 3.40
CA LEU A 45 5.79 -10.48 2.14
C LEU A 45 5.54 -11.40 0.93
N ALA A 46 5.97 -12.65 0.99
CA ALA A 46 5.69 -13.63 -0.06
C ALA A 46 4.18 -13.86 -0.20
N PHE A 47 3.48 -14.10 0.90
CA PHE A 47 2.03 -14.26 0.94
C PHE A 47 1.29 -13.04 0.36
N MET A 48 1.69 -11.83 0.75
CA MET A 48 1.07 -10.59 0.26
C MET A 48 1.37 -10.29 -1.21
N ASN A 49 2.42 -10.88 -1.78
CA ASN A 49 2.76 -10.76 -3.20
C ASN A 49 2.11 -11.82 -4.10
N GLU A 50 1.42 -12.80 -3.53
CA GLU A 50 0.70 -13.81 -4.30
C GLU A 50 -0.41 -13.20 -5.17
N PRO A 51 -0.63 -13.70 -6.38
CA PRO A 51 -1.73 -13.25 -7.23
C PRO A 51 -3.07 -13.78 -6.71
N ILE A 52 -4.08 -12.93 -6.73
CA ILE A 52 -5.48 -13.27 -6.43
C ILE A 52 -6.34 -12.72 -7.55
N THR A 53 -7.33 -13.47 -7.98
CA THR A 53 -8.33 -13.00 -8.94
C THR A 53 -9.58 -12.54 -8.21
N ILE A 54 -9.92 -11.26 -8.42
CA ILE A 54 -11.07 -10.62 -7.81
C ILE A 54 -12.00 -10.05 -8.88
N ARG A 55 -13.27 -9.93 -8.53
CA ARG A 55 -14.26 -9.22 -9.32
C ARG A 55 -14.80 -8.05 -8.50
N ILE A 56 -14.75 -6.86 -9.07
CA ILE A 56 -15.34 -5.67 -8.47
C ILE A 56 -16.84 -5.65 -8.77
N ALA A 57 -17.65 -5.44 -7.73
CA ALA A 57 -19.09 -5.37 -7.89
C ALA A 57 -19.51 -4.17 -8.74
N THR A 58 -20.56 -4.34 -9.52
CA THR A 58 -21.24 -3.22 -10.20
C THR A 58 -22.01 -2.38 -9.18
N SER A 59 -22.19 -1.10 -9.47
CA SER A 59 -23.03 -0.21 -8.66
C SER A 59 -24.26 0.19 -9.44
N THR A 60 -25.39 0.26 -8.76
CA THR A 60 -26.64 0.82 -9.30
C THR A 60 -26.68 2.34 -9.17
N ASP A 61 -25.78 2.92 -8.39
CA ASP A 61 -25.66 4.37 -8.24
C ASP A 61 -25.05 4.97 -9.52
N LYS A 62 -25.78 5.90 -10.15
CA LYS A 62 -25.35 6.59 -11.36
C LYS A 62 -24.12 7.46 -11.15
N ASN A 63 -23.89 7.90 -9.92
CA ASN A 63 -22.76 8.75 -9.55
C ASN A 63 -21.55 7.93 -9.06
N ALA A 64 -21.66 6.60 -9.00
CA ALA A 64 -20.55 5.76 -8.57
C ALA A 64 -19.39 5.79 -9.58
N GLU A 65 -18.19 5.94 -9.08
CA GLU A 65 -16.97 5.82 -9.89
C GLU A 65 -16.95 4.45 -10.59
N GLN A 66 -16.94 4.46 -11.93
CA GLN A 66 -16.90 3.22 -12.72
C GLN A 66 -15.48 2.66 -12.81
N VAL A 67 -14.48 3.54 -12.74
CA VAL A 67 -13.06 3.19 -12.76
C VAL A 67 -12.39 3.93 -11.62
N PHE A 68 -11.57 3.26 -10.85
CA PHE A 68 -10.78 3.84 -9.77
C PHE A 68 -9.38 3.26 -9.75
N GLU A 69 -8.46 3.97 -9.15
CA GLU A 69 -7.05 3.60 -9.05
C GLU A 69 -6.64 3.44 -7.59
N LEU A 70 -5.81 2.43 -7.33
CA LEU A 70 -5.10 2.28 -6.06
C LEU A 70 -3.61 2.43 -6.29
N ILE A 71 -2.97 3.22 -5.45
CA ILE A 71 -1.53 3.44 -5.47
C ILE A 71 -0.95 2.92 -4.16
N ILE A 72 -0.08 1.93 -4.25
CA ILE A 72 0.57 1.31 -3.09
C ILE A 72 2.07 1.18 -3.37
N GLY A 73 2.90 1.86 -2.58
CA GLY A 73 4.35 1.81 -2.73
C GLY A 73 4.84 2.20 -4.14
N GLY A 74 4.21 3.21 -4.76
CA GLY A 74 4.53 3.66 -6.12
C GLY A 74 4.02 2.75 -7.24
N ARG A 75 3.27 1.69 -6.92
CA ARG A 75 2.63 0.82 -7.90
C ARG A 75 1.18 1.24 -8.07
N HIS A 76 0.78 1.41 -9.32
CA HIS A 76 -0.54 1.86 -9.74
C HIS A 76 -1.34 0.66 -10.24
N GLU A 77 -2.56 0.51 -9.76
CA GLU A 77 -3.48 -0.54 -10.21
C GLU A 77 -4.85 0.05 -10.45
N MET A 78 -5.33 -0.04 -11.69
CA MET A 78 -6.65 0.45 -12.08
C MET A 78 -7.68 -0.68 -12.00
N PHE A 79 -8.83 -0.35 -11.44
CA PHE A 79 -9.95 -1.27 -11.30
C PHE A 79 -11.18 -0.70 -12.00
N ARG A 80 -11.93 -1.57 -12.66
CA ARG A 80 -13.21 -1.24 -13.27
C ARG A 80 -14.33 -2.05 -12.64
N ARG A 81 -15.46 -1.41 -12.35
CA ARG A 81 -16.63 -2.12 -11.82
C ARG A 81 -17.17 -3.15 -12.83
N GLY A 82 -17.56 -4.31 -12.29
CA GLY A 82 -18.06 -5.44 -13.08
C GLY A 82 -16.98 -6.28 -13.77
N GLU A 83 -15.72 -5.88 -13.70
CA GLU A 83 -14.59 -6.57 -14.32
C GLU A 83 -13.91 -7.51 -13.32
N THR A 84 -13.41 -8.64 -13.84
CA THR A 84 -12.59 -9.60 -13.10
C THR A 84 -11.14 -9.35 -13.43
N LYS A 85 -10.30 -9.24 -12.40
CA LYS A 85 -8.88 -8.91 -12.55
C LYS A 85 -8.02 -9.68 -11.56
N THR A 86 -6.86 -10.13 -12.03
CA THR A 86 -5.84 -10.74 -11.17
C THR A 86 -4.87 -9.67 -10.70
N VAL A 87 -4.75 -9.53 -9.39
CA VAL A 87 -3.90 -8.53 -8.73
C VAL A 87 -3.14 -9.19 -7.58
N LYS A 88 -2.13 -8.52 -7.07
CA LYS A 88 -1.42 -8.99 -5.88
C LYS A 88 -2.27 -8.83 -4.62
N ARG A 89 -2.14 -9.76 -3.67
CA ARG A 89 -2.92 -9.80 -2.42
C ARG A 89 -2.89 -8.49 -1.63
N TYR A 90 -1.78 -7.76 -1.62
CA TYR A 90 -1.70 -6.48 -0.92
C TYR A 90 -2.64 -5.40 -1.50
N PHE A 91 -3.03 -5.46 -2.78
CA PHE A 91 -4.08 -4.58 -3.31
C PHE A 91 -5.46 -4.96 -2.77
N VAL A 92 -5.72 -6.25 -2.61
CA VAL A 92 -6.97 -6.76 -2.03
C VAL A 92 -7.06 -6.38 -0.54
N ASP A 93 -5.95 -6.46 0.20
CA ASP A 93 -5.85 -5.97 1.58
C ASP A 93 -6.25 -4.49 1.66
N ARG A 94 -5.70 -3.68 0.77
CA ARG A 94 -6.05 -2.25 0.73
C ARG A 94 -7.51 -2.01 0.38
N LEU A 95 -8.08 -2.74 -0.58
CA LEU A 95 -9.51 -2.67 -0.91
C LEU A 95 -10.40 -3.01 0.28
N ALA A 96 -10.08 -4.08 1.00
CA ALA A 96 -10.83 -4.52 2.17
C ALA A 96 -10.81 -3.50 3.31
N ARG A 97 -9.74 -2.72 3.44
CA ARG A 97 -9.57 -1.68 4.46
C ARG A 97 -10.13 -0.31 4.05
N LEU A 98 -10.46 -0.12 2.77
CA LEU A 98 -11.12 1.12 2.30
C LEU A 98 -12.58 1.10 2.71
N LYS A 99 -12.88 1.76 3.82
CA LYS A 99 -14.24 1.88 4.36
C LYS A 99 -14.79 3.28 4.13
N VAL A 100 -16.09 3.36 3.92
CA VAL A 100 -16.85 4.60 3.82
C VAL A 100 -17.99 4.57 4.82
N THR A 101 -18.19 5.67 5.53
CA THR A 101 -19.34 5.85 6.41
C THR A 101 -20.36 6.72 5.70
N THR A 102 -21.56 6.19 5.52
CA THR A 102 -22.72 6.89 4.97
C THR A 102 -23.73 7.11 6.08
N TYR A 103 -24.48 8.21 5.99
CA TYR A 103 -25.53 8.52 6.95
C TYR A 103 -26.90 8.33 6.27
N GLY A 104 -27.63 7.33 6.76
CA GLY A 104 -29.01 7.11 6.32
C GLY A 104 -29.95 8.08 7.02
N GLN A 105 -30.98 8.58 6.33
CA GLN A 105 -32.04 9.35 6.99
C GLN A 105 -33.15 8.39 7.43
N LYS A 106 -33.48 8.42 8.72
CA LYS A 106 -34.57 7.64 9.30
C LYS A 106 -35.53 8.58 10.03
N GLU A 107 -36.82 8.49 9.68
CA GLU A 107 -37.88 9.18 10.41
C GLU A 107 -38.20 8.41 11.70
N VAL A 108 -38.22 9.06 12.83
CA VAL A 108 -38.57 8.52 14.14
C VAL A 108 -39.60 9.46 14.77
N LEU A 109 -40.59 8.91 15.44
CA LEU A 109 -41.51 9.71 16.26
C LEU A 109 -40.87 9.95 17.62
N ASN A 110 -40.84 11.20 18.07
CA ASN A 110 -40.43 11.52 19.44
C ASN A 110 -41.54 11.15 20.45
N SER A 111 -41.25 11.31 21.75
CA SER A 111 -42.20 11.01 22.84
C SER A 111 -43.50 11.81 22.77
N GLU A 112 -43.52 12.92 22.03
CA GLU A 112 -44.67 13.81 21.83
C GLU A 112 -45.44 13.52 20.52
N GLY A 113 -45.02 12.47 19.79
CA GLY A 113 -45.63 12.08 18.49
C GLY A 113 -45.22 12.96 17.30
N ALA A 114 -44.27 13.88 17.49
CA ALA A 114 -43.74 14.69 16.41
C ALA A 114 -42.65 13.91 15.61
N LYS A 115 -42.62 14.14 14.31
CA LYS A 115 -41.63 13.53 13.42
C LYS A 115 -40.24 14.15 13.65
N GLN A 116 -39.27 13.31 13.91
CA GLN A 116 -37.86 13.68 14.01
C GLN A 116 -37.03 12.85 13.04
N TYR A 117 -36.05 13.49 12.38
CA TYR A 117 -35.11 12.79 11.53
C TYR A 117 -33.82 12.48 12.29
N VAL A 118 -33.43 11.21 12.27
CA VAL A 118 -32.14 10.75 12.81
C VAL A 118 -31.28 10.23 11.65
N TYR A 119 -29.98 10.40 11.78
CA TYR A 119 -29.01 10.05 10.75
C TYR A 119 -28.05 8.96 11.28
N PRO A 120 -28.50 7.70 11.34
CA PRO A 120 -27.65 6.61 11.80
C PRO A 120 -26.48 6.42 10.84
N PRO A 121 -25.24 6.32 11.36
CA PRO A 121 -24.09 6.01 10.54
C PRO A 121 -24.11 4.54 10.10
N HIS A 122 -23.74 4.30 8.86
CA HIS A 122 -23.53 2.98 8.30
C HIS A 122 -22.13 2.94 7.64
N THR A 123 -21.25 2.10 8.19
CA THR A 123 -19.89 1.94 7.68
C THR A 123 -19.80 0.63 6.90
N GLY A 124 -19.38 0.70 5.66
CA GLY A 124 -19.17 -0.43 4.77
C GLY A 124 -17.89 -0.29 3.95
N ILE A 125 -17.58 -1.30 3.16
CA ILE A 125 -16.47 -1.26 2.21
C ILE A 125 -16.80 -0.25 1.11
N LYS A 126 -15.83 0.59 0.75
CA LYS A 126 -16.04 1.60 -0.30
C LYS A 126 -16.28 0.97 -1.68
N TYR A 127 -15.55 -0.09 -1.99
CA TYR A 127 -15.66 -0.82 -3.25
C TYR A 127 -15.89 -2.29 -2.94
N ASP A 128 -17.13 -2.74 -3.12
CA ASP A 128 -17.47 -4.16 -2.93
C ASP A 128 -16.76 -5.02 -3.96
N PHE A 129 -16.20 -6.11 -3.51
CA PHE A 129 -15.52 -7.09 -4.36
C PHE A 129 -15.75 -8.51 -3.87
N SER A 130 -15.53 -9.46 -4.74
CA SER A 130 -15.53 -10.89 -4.43
C SER A 130 -14.25 -11.53 -4.95
N VAL A 131 -13.69 -12.47 -4.18
CA VAL A 131 -12.58 -13.29 -4.65
C VAL A 131 -13.14 -14.40 -5.51
N THR A 132 -12.64 -14.49 -6.76
CA THR A 132 -13.05 -15.49 -7.72
C THR A 132 -12.11 -16.67 -7.70
N ASP A 133 -10.80 -16.42 -7.53
CA ASP A 133 -9.79 -17.46 -7.46
C ASP A 133 -8.65 -17.04 -6.53
N ASP A 134 -8.26 -17.94 -5.63
CA ASP A 134 -7.13 -17.80 -4.72
C ASP A 134 -6.50 -19.18 -4.51
N ALA A 135 -5.29 -19.34 -5.02
CA ALA A 135 -4.56 -20.61 -4.94
C ALA A 135 -4.11 -20.96 -3.49
N ASN A 136 -4.06 -19.97 -2.59
CA ASN A 136 -3.60 -20.17 -1.23
C ASN A 136 -4.77 -20.54 -0.29
N PRO A 137 -4.74 -21.72 0.36
CA PRO A 137 -5.83 -22.14 1.25
C PRO A 137 -6.03 -21.23 2.47
N LEU A 138 -5.00 -20.47 2.86
CA LEU A 138 -5.08 -19.51 3.96
C LEU A 138 -5.75 -18.19 3.54
N GLY A 139 -5.94 -17.95 2.24
CA GLY A 139 -6.47 -16.70 1.70
C GLY A 139 -7.86 -16.37 2.22
N VAL A 140 -8.75 -17.36 2.32
CA VAL A 140 -10.13 -17.17 2.80
C VAL A 140 -10.16 -16.74 4.27
N SER A 141 -9.38 -17.41 5.14
CA SER A 141 -9.31 -17.07 6.56
C SER A 141 -8.67 -15.70 6.79
N TRP A 142 -7.62 -15.40 6.04
CA TRP A 142 -6.99 -14.09 6.04
C TRP A 142 -7.96 -12.98 5.65
N LEU A 143 -8.69 -13.14 4.54
CA LEU A 143 -9.64 -12.12 4.08
C LEU A 143 -10.75 -11.87 5.09
N LYS A 144 -11.30 -12.94 5.69
CA LYS A 144 -12.30 -12.82 6.77
C LYS A 144 -11.76 -12.01 7.95
N ALA A 145 -10.51 -12.24 8.36
CA ALA A 145 -9.88 -11.50 9.44
C ALA A 145 -9.74 -10.01 9.09
N VAL A 146 -9.26 -9.69 7.88
CA VAL A 146 -9.11 -8.29 7.42
C VAL A 146 -10.46 -7.57 7.34
N LEU A 147 -11.50 -8.24 6.83
CA LEU A 147 -12.85 -7.65 6.75
C LEU A 147 -13.49 -7.44 8.12
N ALA A 148 -13.15 -8.27 9.11
CA ALA A 148 -13.64 -8.15 10.49
C ALA A 148 -12.95 -7.03 11.29
N GLU A 149 -11.80 -6.52 10.83
CA GLU A 149 -11.13 -5.40 11.47
C GLU A 149 -12.05 -4.17 11.46
N ARG A 150 -12.25 -3.62 12.65
CA ARG A 150 -12.98 -2.35 12.80
C ARG A 150 -12.10 -1.23 12.29
N GLY A 151 -12.60 -0.45 11.35
CA GLY A 151 -11.92 0.75 10.85
C GLY A 151 -11.92 1.86 11.88
#